data_3621d4a1d5879802f0b5f41dc7824897
#
_entry.id   3621d4a1d5879802f0b5f41dc7824897
#
_cell.length_a   1.000
_cell.length_b   1.000
_cell.length_c   1.000
_cell.angle_alpha   90.00
_cell.angle_beta   90.00
_cell.angle_gamma   90.00
#
_symmetry.space_group_name_H-M   'P 1'
#
loop_
_entity.id
_entity.type
_entity.pdbx_description
1 polymer ?
#
loop_
_entity_poly.entity_id
_entity_poly.type
_entity_poly.pdbx_seq_one_letter_code
_entity_poly.pdbx_strand_id
1 'polypeptide(L)'
;MAFWNRTKSFEAATTRATHSALKPTLSWVHLVGLGVGGIVGTGIYTLTGIGAGMAGPAVILSFVVAGVVCAAAALAYAEMATMMPMAGSAYTYTYVALGELLAWIVGWTLILEYTVVCSAVAVGWSGYAAGVIRAAGWPVPEALLAGPFGGGLVNLPAIVISLAVAALLAIGSRESATVNLILVGIKLVALAIFVAIALPAFSSSNFEPFAPFGYGSVVGPDGVTKQGMMAAAAIIFFAFYGFDAVSTAAEETKNPKRDLKIGIIGSMVVCTLLYMVVAAAALGSTNYEGLAKSAEPLAMVLRNLNHGVAATVIASAAVIALPTVIMAFMYGQSRIFFVMARDGLLPQRLSKVHPRFGTPVLMTFITSVIVALIAAFVPLQNIAAVANAGTLIAFIAVAVCMVVTRRTHPQHPRMFGATTTWITAIVAVLGCLYLFDSLQTRTKYYVLIWNVVGLAIYLLWARRKSLLEVGAGAK
;
A
#
# COMPACT_ATOMS: atom_id res chain seq x y z
N MET A 1 19.18 -10.82 -28.40
CA MET A 1 18.41 -11.64 -27.44
C MET A 1 16.93 -11.46 -27.75
N ALA A 2 16.12 -12.50 -27.58
CA ALA A 2 14.66 -12.36 -27.72
C ALA A 2 14.14 -11.37 -26.66
N PHE A 3 13.15 -10.56 -26.99
CA PHE A 3 12.65 -9.49 -26.11
C PHE A 3 12.13 -9.99 -24.75
N TRP A 4 11.69 -11.26 -24.65
CA TRP A 4 11.21 -11.88 -23.42
C TRP A 4 12.34 -12.37 -22.50
N ASN A 5 13.59 -12.41 -22.96
CA ASN A 5 14.74 -12.93 -22.22
C ASN A 5 15.84 -11.85 -21.99
N ARG A 6 15.47 -10.57 -22.08
CA ARG A 6 16.38 -9.47 -21.80
C ARG A 6 16.40 -9.19 -20.32
N THR A 7 17.55 -9.41 -19.68
CA THR A 7 17.76 -9.13 -18.26
C THR A 7 18.74 -7.97 -18.11
N LYS A 8 18.50 -7.13 -17.12
CA LYS A 8 19.44 -6.11 -16.69
C LYS A 8 20.56 -6.76 -15.88
N SER A 9 21.82 -6.48 -16.20
CA SER A 9 22.90 -7.06 -15.41
C SER A 9 22.87 -6.53 -13.97
N PHE A 10 23.16 -7.40 -13.00
CA PHE A 10 23.20 -7.06 -11.59
C PHE A 10 24.21 -5.94 -11.30
N GLU A 11 25.40 -6.01 -11.91
CA GLU A 11 26.47 -5.03 -11.79
C GLU A 11 26.09 -3.66 -12.38
N ALA A 12 25.51 -3.63 -13.59
CA ALA A 12 25.05 -2.39 -14.19
C ALA A 12 23.93 -1.73 -13.39
N ALA A 13 23.10 -2.53 -12.71
CA ALA A 13 22.05 -2.02 -11.84
C ALA A 13 22.66 -1.37 -10.59
N THR A 14 23.57 -2.03 -9.88
CA THR A 14 24.22 -1.51 -8.67
C THR A 14 25.15 -0.34 -8.94
N THR A 15 25.91 -0.33 -10.04
CA THR A 15 26.78 0.79 -10.42
C THR A 15 25.98 2.06 -10.72
N ARG A 16 24.82 1.94 -11.38
CA ARG A 16 23.94 3.09 -11.59
C ARG A 16 23.34 3.65 -10.29
N ALA A 17 23.11 2.82 -9.30
CA ALA A 17 22.63 3.27 -7.99
C ALA A 17 23.69 4.10 -7.26
N THR A 18 24.98 3.73 -7.36
CA THR A 18 26.10 4.49 -6.75
C THR A 18 26.32 5.87 -7.38
N HIS A 19 25.88 6.08 -8.62
CA HIS A 19 25.90 7.38 -9.32
C HIS A 19 24.55 8.09 -9.32
N SER A 20 23.63 7.70 -8.41
CA SER A 20 22.33 8.33 -8.27
C SER A 20 22.47 9.80 -7.82
N ALA A 21 21.62 10.68 -8.36
CA ALA A 21 21.50 12.07 -7.91
C ALA A 21 20.85 12.19 -6.52
N LEU A 22 20.35 11.08 -5.96
CA LEU A 22 19.70 11.03 -4.65
C LEU A 22 20.76 10.99 -3.54
N LYS A 23 20.58 11.80 -2.49
CA LYS A 23 21.53 11.89 -1.37
C LYS A 23 21.14 10.91 -0.25
N PRO A 24 22.07 10.09 0.27
CA PRO A 24 21.80 9.17 1.38
C PRO A 24 21.64 9.95 2.69
N THR A 25 20.40 10.24 3.07
CA THR A 25 20.04 11.01 4.27
C THR A 25 19.28 10.19 5.31
N LEU A 26 18.64 9.09 4.90
CA LEU A 26 17.73 8.32 5.72
C LEU A 26 18.47 7.29 6.58
N SER A 27 18.14 7.22 7.88
CA SER A 27 18.55 6.20 8.82
C SER A 27 17.44 5.18 9.05
N TRP A 28 17.72 4.08 9.75
CA TRP A 28 16.74 3.05 10.10
C TRP A 28 15.49 3.60 10.80
N VAL A 29 15.63 4.63 11.66
CA VAL A 29 14.47 5.26 12.32
C VAL A 29 13.54 5.92 11.32
N HIS A 30 14.09 6.62 10.33
CA HIS A 30 13.30 7.23 9.24
C HIS A 30 12.62 6.15 8.39
N LEU A 31 13.30 5.02 8.15
CA LEU A 31 12.74 3.91 7.37
C LEU A 31 11.63 3.17 8.12
N VAL A 32 11.79 2.93 9.43
CA VAL A 32 10.70 2.40 10.27
C VAL A 32 9.53 3.39 10.28
N GLY A 33 9.82 4.68 10.48
CA GLY A 33 8.80 5.73 10.42
C GLY A 33 8.08 5.79 9.05
N LEU A 34 8.82 5.62 7.95
CA LEU A 34 8.23 5.56 6.60
C LEU A 34 7.34 4.33 6.45
N GLY A 35 7.80 3.16 6.90
CA GLY A 35 7.04 1.92 6.85
C GLY A 35 5.78 1.98 7.73
N VAL A 36 5.90 2.35 8.99
CA VAL A 36 4.74 2.52 9.89
C VAL A 36 3.80 3.61 9.37
N GLY A 37 4.36 4.71 8.83
CA GLY A 37 3.61 5.78 8.19
C GLY A 37 2.79 5.33 7.00
N GLY A 38 3.36 4.46 6.18
CA GLY A 38 2.70 3.86 5.01
C GLY A 38 1.67 2.79 5.38
N ILE A 39 2.00 1.92 6.35
CA ILE A 39 1.14 0.80 6.76
C ILE A 39 -0.05 1.31 7.60
N VAL A 40 0.19 2.09 8.67
CA VAL A 40 -0.87 2.57 9.58
C VAL A 40 -1.68 3.67 8.88
N GLY A 41 -2.77 3.28 8.26
CA GLY A 41 -3.62 4.14 7.45
C GLY A 41 -5.08 3.71 7.47
N THR A 42 -5.77 3.98 6.39
CA THR A 42 -7.18 3.63 6.16
C THR A 42 -7.48 2.15 6.45
N GLY A 43 -6.49 1.27 6.31
CA GLY A 43 -6.62 -0.15 6.63
C GLY A 43 -7.16 -0.40 8.03
N ILE A 44 -6.52 0.15 9.06
CA ILE A 44 -6.98 -0.05 10.44
C ILE A 44 -8.07 0.94 10.82
N TYR A 45 -8.01 2.20 10.34
CA TYR A 45 -8.97 3.22 10.71
C TYR A 45 -10.37 3.00 10.10
N THR A 46 -10.46 2.42 8.88
CA THR A 46 -11.73 2.32 8.14
C THR A 46 -12.04 0.90 7.67
N LEU A 47 -11.06 0.16 7.08
CA LEU A 47 -11.34 -1.16 6.53
C LEU A 47 -11.61 -2.23 7.60
N THR A 48 -11.26 -1.98 8.86
CA THR A 48 -11.66 -2.83 9.99
C THR A 48 -13.18 -2.95 10.05
N GLY A 49 -13.92 -1.85 9.82
CA GLY A 49 -15.38 -1.87 9.73
C GLY A 49 -15.89 -2.68 8.53
N ILE A 50 -15.33 -2.46 7.35
CA ILE A 50 -15.70 -3.20 6.13
C ILE A 50 -15.42 -4.69 6.32
N GLY A 51 -14.25 -5.05 6.83
CA GLY A 51 -13.89 -6.45 7.11
C GLY A 51 -14.81 -7.09 8.14
N ALA A 52 -15.20 -6.35 9.18
CA ALA A 52 -16.17 -6.81 10.17
C ALA A 52 -17.55 -7.09 9.54
N GLY A 53 -17.99 -6.26 8.60
CA GLY A 53 -19.21 -6.51 7.82
C GLY A 53 -19.16 -7.74 6.92
N MET A 54 -17.97 -8.15 6.49
CA MET A 54 -17.78 -9.34 5.64
C MET A 54 -17.60 -10.64 6.42
N ALA A 55 -16.99 -10.60 7.60
CA ALA A 55 -16.60 -11.77 8.38
C ALA A 55 -17.21 -11.85 9.78
N GLY A 56 -17.88 -10.80 10.24
CA GLY A 56 -18.23 -10.66 11.64
C GLY A 56 -16.97 -10.58 12.52
N PRO A 57 -17.04 -11.06 13.77
CA PRO A 57 -15.90 -11.10 14.68
C PRO A 57 -14.70 -11.89 14.16
N ALA A 58 -14.92 -12.88 13.26
CA ALA A 58 -13.86 -13.65 12.61
C ALA A 58 -12.89 -12.81 11.77
N VAL A 59 -13.17 -11.52 11.54
CA VAL A 59 -12.22 -10.59 10.91
C VAL A 59 -10.88 -10.51 11.66
N ILE A 60 -10.84 -10.80 12.96
CA ILE A 60 -9.58 -10.92 13.71
C ILE A 60 -8.68 -11.99 13.06
N LEU A 61 -9.23 -13.14 12.71
CA LEU A 61 -8.47 -14.18 12.00
C LEU A 61 -8.09 -13.73 10.59
N SER A 62 -8.91 -12.88 9.96
CA SER A 62 -8.56 -12.25 8.67
C SER A 62 -7.30 -11.39 8.78
N PHE A 63 -7.13 -10.63 9.87
CA PHE A 63 -5.90 -9.89 10.15
C PHE A 63 -4.70 -10.83 10.36
N VAL A 64 -4.88 -11.98 11.03
CA VAL A 64 -3.80 -12.97 11.21
C VAL A 64 -3.36 -13.53 9.87
N VAL A 65 -4.30 -13.97 9.04
CA VAL A 65 -4.00 -14.55 7.72
C VAL A 65 -3.30 -13.53 6.82
N ALA A 66 -3.87 -12.33 6.70
CA ALA A 66 -3.26 -11.26 5.92
C ALA A 66 -1.87 -10.88 6.45
N GLY A 67 -1.71 -10.80 7.77
CA GLY A 67 -0.44 -10.50 8.44
C GLY A 67 0.64 -11.55 8.16
N VAL A 68 0.30 -12.85 8.18
CA VAL A 68 1.25 -13.94 7.87
C VAL A 68 1.71 -13.87 6.41
N VAL A 69 0.78 -13.67 5.47
CA VAL A 69 1.14 -13.52 4.04
C VAL A 69 2.01 -12.30 3.82
N CYS A 70 1.64 -11.15 4.42
CA CYS A 70 2.45 -9.92 4.35
C CYS A 70 3.82 -10.06 5.01
N ALA A 71 3.92 -10.77 6.14
CA ALA A 71 5.20 -11.02 6.80
C ALA A 71 6.15 -11.83 5.89
N ALA A 72 5.64 -12.87 5.23
CA ALA A 72 6.42 -13.63 4.26
C ALA A 72 6.87 -12.75 3.08
N ALA A 73 5.97 -11.92 2.52
CA ALA A 73 6.33 -10.97 1.48
C ALA A 73 7.36 -9.94 1.95
N ALA A 74 7.21 -9.38 3.16
CA ALA A 74 8.15 -8.42 3.74
C ALA A 74 9.56 -9.00 3.91
N LEU A 75 9.68 -10.28 4.29
CA LEU A 75 10.96 -10.99 4.34
C LEU A 75 11.59 -11.11 2.94
N ALA A 76 10.81 -11.44 1.91
CA ALA A 76 11.30 -11.47 0.53
C ALA A 76 11.77 -10.08 0.05
N TYR A 77 11.00 -9.03 0.33
CA TYR A 77 11.39 -7.65 0.03
C TYR A 77 12.66 -7.23 0.77
N ALA A 78 12.79 -7.59 2.05
CA ALA A 78 13.97 -7.26 2.85
C ALA A 78 15.24 -7.92 2.28
N GLU A 79 15.17 -9.20 1.85
CA GLU A 79 16.29 -9.88 1.19
C GLU A 79 16.64 -9.19 -0.13
N MET A 80 15.65 -8.93 -1.00
CA MET A 80 15.87 -8.32 -2.30
C MET A 80 16.37 -6.87 -2.18
N ALA A 81 15.80 -6.06 -1.29
CA ALA A 81 16.21 -4.68 -1.06
C ALA A 81 17.63 -4.56 -0.51
N THR A 82 18.04 -5.49 0.36
CA THR A 82 19.42 -5.50 0.89
C THR A 82 20.45 -6.00 -0.12
N MET A 83 20.05 -6.90 -1.04
CA MET A 83 20.88 -7.36 -2.15
C MET A 83 21.02 -6.32 -3.25
N MET A 84 19.90 -5.68 -3.61
CA MET A 84 19.79 -4.71 -4.71
C MET A 84 19.16 -3.40 -4.20
N PRO A 85 19.95 -2.54 -3.51
CA PRO A 85 19.42 -1.30 -2.92
C PRO A 85 19.19 -0.23 -3.99
N MET A 86 18.11 -0.37 -4.76
CA MET A 86 17.72 0.50 -5.87
C MET A 86 16.28 0.99 -5.71
N ALA A 87 16.02 2.22 -6.15
CA ALA A 87 14.74 2.92 -5.97
C ALA A 87 13.55 2.32 -6.73
N GLY A 88 13.78 1.44 -7.70
CA GLY A 88 12.70 0.85 -8.51
C GLY A 88 11.92 -0.28 -7.85
N SER A 89 12.29 -0.70 -6.62
CA SER A 89 11.57 -1.74 -5.86
C SER A 89 11.33 -3.02 -6.69
N ALA A 90 10.13 -3.63 -6.57
CA ALA A 90 9.74 -4.86 -7.27
C ALA A 90 9.96 -4.82 -8.79
N TYR A 91 9.74 -3.66 -9.43
CA TYR A 91 10.07 -3.49 -10.86
C TYR A 91 11.53 -3.82 -11.15
N THR A 92 12.45 -3.24 -10.39
CA THR A 92 13.89 -3.44 -10.62
C THR A 92 14.33 -4.86 -10.29
N TYR A 93 13.82 -5.44 -9.20
CA TYR A 93 14.12 -6.83 -8.84
C TYR A 93 13.67 -7.79 -9.93
N THR A 94 12.48 -7.56 -10.49
CA THR A 94 11.95 -8.36 -11.60
C THR A 94 12.78 -8.17 -12.88
N TYR A 95 13.26 -6.96 -13.15
CA TYR A 95 14.07 -6.69 -14.34
C TYR A 95 15.41 -7.43 -14.31
N VAL A 96 16.03 -7.53 -13.16
CA VAL A 96 17.30 -8.25 -12.98
C VAL A 96 17.08 -9.76 -12.96
N ALA A 97 16.06 -10.23 -12.24
CA ALA A 97 15.85 -11.65 -12.00
C ALA A 97 15.07 -12.38 -13.10
N LEU A 98 14.03 -11.75 -13.66
CA LEU A 98 13.04 -12.39 -14.54
C LEU A 98 12.98 -11.78 -15.94
N GLY A 99 13.59 -10.61 -16.16
CA GLY A 99 13.69 -9.95 -17.45
C GLY A 99 12.68 -8.84 -17.69
N GLU A 100 12.86 -8.17 -18.83
CA GLU A 100 12.20 -6.92 -19.20
C GLU A 100 10.67 -7.02 -19.28
N LEU A 101 10.16 -8.07 -19.91
CA LEU A 101 8.71 -8.24 -20.08
C LEU A 101 7.97 -8.36 -18.75
N LEU A 102 8.50 -9.21 -17.85
CA LEU A 102 7.90 -9.40 -16.53
C LEU A 102 8.08 -8.14 -15.66
N ALA A 103 9.22 -7.48 -15.78
CA ALA A 103 9.46 -6.19 -15.13
C ALA A 103 8.46 -5.13 -15.59
N TRP A 104 8.16 -5.06 -16.89
CA TRP A 104 7.15 -4.15 -17.42
C TRP A 104 5.77 -4.44 -16.81
N ILE A 105 5.33 -5.72 -16.78
CA ILE A 105 4.05 -6.11 -16.19
C ILE A 105 3.99 -5.69 -14.72
N VAL A 106 5.03 -5.99 -13.94
CA VAL A 106 5.09 -5.59 -12.53
C VAL A 106 5.09 -4.08 -12.38
N GLY A 107 5.92 -3.36 -13.13
CA GLY A 107 5.97 -1.88 -13.10
C GLY A 107 4.64 -1.24 -13.48
N TRP A 108 3.97 -1.75 -14.52
CA TRP A 108 2.66 -1.31 -14.96
C TRP A 108 1.58 -1.57 -13.90
N THR A 109 1.67 -2.71 -13.23
CA THR A 109 0.79 -3.05 -12.10
C THR A 109 1.02 -2.15 -10.90
N LEU A 110 2.29 -1.83 -10.57
CA LEU A 110 2.64 -0.89 -9.50
C LEU A 110 2.12 0.53 -9.76
N ILE A 111 2.08 0.98 -11.02
CA ILE A 111 1.48 2.27 -11.38
C ILE A 111 -0.01 2.30 -10.99
N LEU A 112 -0.76 1.25 -11.33
CA LEU A 112 -2.15 1.13 -10.92
C LEU A 112 -2.27 1.08 -9.41
N GLU A 113 -1.55 0.16 -8.78
CA GLU A 113 -1.58 -0.08 -7.34
C GLU A 113 -1.38 1.22 -6.55
N TYR A 114 -0.29 1.92 -6.76
CA TYR A 114 0.03 3.13 -6.00
C TYR A 114 -0.98 4.27 -6.24
N THR A 115 -1.52 4.38 -7.46
CA THR A 115 -2.58 5.33 -7.76
C THR A 115 -3.86 5.01 -6.97
N VAL A 116 -4.30 3.75 -6.99
CA VAL A 116 -5.55 3.37 -6.32
C VAL A 116 -5.39 3.30 -4.81
N VAL A 117 -4.20 3.01 -4.27
CA VAL A 117 -3.90 3.13 -2.83
C VAL A 117 -4.08 4.56 -2.36
N CYS A 118 -3.48 5.53 -3.05
CA CYS A 118 -3.67 6.95 -2.73
C CYS A 118 -5.15 7.33 -2.74
N SER A 119 -5.91 6.83 -3.73
CA SER A 119 -7.35 7.09 -3.84
C SER A 119 -8.14 6.47 -2.69
N ALA A 120 -7.83 5.22 -2.29
CA ALA A 120 -8.47 4.54 -1.16
C ALA A 120 -8.24 5.31 0.15
N VAL A 121 -7.00 5.74 0.37
CA VAL A 121 -6.64 6.50 1.58
C VAL A 121 -7.35 7.86 1.58
N ALA A 122 -7.45 8.53 0.43
CA ALA A 122 -8.17 9.80 0.32
C ALA A 122 -9.66 9.65 0.64
N VAL A 123 -10.31 8.56 0.18
CA VAL A 123 -11.71 8.26 0.52
C VAL A 123 -11.85 7.93 2.01
N GLY A 124 -10.97 7.10 2.57
CA GLY A 124 -10.99 6.79 4.00
C GLY A 124 -10.77 8.03 4.86
N TRP A 125 -9.83 8.90 4.47
CA TRP A 125 -9.58 10.18 5.11
C TRP A 125 -10.82 11.09 5.07
N SER A 126 -11.50 11.15 3.94
CA SER A 126 -12.67 12.00 3.77
C SER A 126 -13.81 11.65 4.73
N GLY A 127 -13.97 10.38 5.10
CA GLY A 127 -14.95 9.95 6.10
C GLY A 127 -14.69 10.60 7.46
N TYR A 128 -13.43 10.57 7.93
CA TYR A 128 -13.02 11.24 9.16
C TYR A 128 -13.11 12.77 9.06
N ALA A 129 -12.71 13.35 7.92
CA ALA A 129 -12.82 14.78 7.68
C ALA A 129 -14.29 15.24 7.71
N ALA A 130 -15.20 14.50 7.08
CA ALA A 130 -16.63 14.77 7.13
C ALA A 130 -17.18 14.69 8.55
N GLY A 131 -16.72 13.71 9.36
CA GLY A 131 -17.08 13.63 10.77
C GLY A 131 -16.66 14.86 11.57
N VAL A 132 -15.44 15.37 11.34
CA VAL A 132 -14.94 16.60 11.97
C VAL A 132 -15.73 17.83 11.50
N ILE A 133 -16.02 17.94 10.20
CA ILE A 133 -16.81 19.03 9.61
C ILE A 133 -18.20 19.10 10.26
N ARG A 134 -18.88 17.96 10.40
CA ARG A 134 -20.20 17.85 11.03
C ARG A 134 -20.13 18.22 12.51
N ALA A 135 -19.14 17.71 13.24
CA ALA A 135 -18.95 18.02 14.66
C ALA A 135 -18.66 19.49 14.91
N ALA A 136 -17.98 20.16 13.99
CA ALA A 136 -17.70 21.60 14.04
C ALA A 136 -18.92 22.47 13.62
N GLY A 137 -20.00 21.87 13.14
CA GLY A 137 -21.18 22.62 12.66
C GLY A 137 -20.95 23.44 11.39
N TRP A 138 -19.94 23.11 10.59
CA TRP A 138 -19.65 23.85 9.36
C TRP A 138 -20.73 23.59 8.30
N PRO A 139 -21.24 24.62 7.60
CA PRO A 139 -22.33 24.50 6.64
C PRO A 139 -21.88 23.95 5.28
N VAL A 140 -21.29 22.75 5.27
CA VAL A 140 -20.92 22.06 4.03
C VAL A 140 -22.06 21.15 3.60
N PRO A 141 -22.58 21.25 2.36
CA PRO A 141 -23.63 20.36 1.86
C PRO A 141 -23.22 18.89 1.93
N GLU A 142 -24.07 18.02 2.50
CA GLU A 142 -23.81 16.59 2.60
C GLU A 142 -23.53 15.93 1.25
N ALA A 143 -24.14 16.44 0.16
CA ALA A 143 -23.90 16.00 -1.21
C ALA A 143 -22.43 16.12 -1.65
N LEU A 144 -21.63 16.95 -1.02
CA LEU A 144 -20.20 17.17 -1.31
C LEU A 144 -19.27 16.38 -0.37
N LEU A 145 -19.80 15.76 0.67
CA LEU A 145 -18.99 15.04 1.68
C LEU A 145 -18.81 13.56 1.36
N ALA A 146 -19.53 13.03 0.37
CA ALA A 146 -19.44 11.64 -0.05
C ALA A 146 -19.62 11.51 -1.56
N GLY A 147 -19.05 10.46 -2.15
CA GLY A 147 -19.28 10.11 -3.55
C GLY A 147 -20.67 9.51 -3.80
N PRO A 148 -21.03 9.26 -5.09
CA PRO A 148 -22.36 8.80 -5.47
C PRO A 148 -22.81 7.51 -4.76
N PHE A 149 -21.90 6.60 -4.51
CA PHE A 149 -22.19 5.33 -3.80
C PHE A 149 -22.30 5.48 -2.28
N GLY A 150 -21.93 6.63 -1.75
CA GLY A 150 -22.06 6.99 -0.33
C GLY A 150 -23.21 7.95 -0.05
N GLY A 151 -24.14 8.13 -1.01
CA GLY A 151 -25.29 9.01 -0.88
C GLY A 151 -25.05 10.48 -1.18
N GLY A 152 -23.85 10.85 -1.67
CA GLY A 152 -23.50 12.19 -2.13
C GLY A 152 -23.47 12.30 -3.65
N LEU A 153 -22.94 13.42 -4.14
CA LEU A 153 -22.68 13.66 -5.57
C LEU A 153 -21.19 13.49 -5.90
N VAL A 154 -20.34 14.02 -5.03
CA VAL A 154 -18.90 14.03 -5.22
C VAL A 154 -18.20 14.10 -3.85
N ASN A 155 -17.11 13.34 -3.69
CA ASN A 155 -16.32 13.38 -2.48
C ASN A 155 -15.29 14.52 -2.56
N LEU A 156 -15.73 15.75 -2.28
CA LEU A 156 -14.90 16.94 -2.34
C LEU A 156 -13.70 16.90 -1.36
N PRO A 157 -13.85 16.44 -0.09
CA PRO A 157 -12.71 16.32 0.82
C PRO A 157 -11.62 15.40 0.25
N ALA A 158 -11.98 14.28 -0.40
CA ALA A 158 -11.00 13.38 -0.99
C ALA A 158 -10.24 14.02 -2.17
N ILE A 159 -10.91 14.86 -2.98
CA ILE A 159 -10.24 15.65 -4.02
C ILE A 159 -9.24 16.62 -3.40
N VAL A 160 -9.69 17.40 -2.41
CA VAL A 160 -8.87 18.43 -1.77
C VAL A 160 -7.60 17.85 -1.16
N ILE A 161 -7.70 16.75 -0.40
CA ILE A 161 -6.52 16.16 0.23
C ILE A 161 -5.56 15.56 -0.80
N SER A 162 -6.06 14.97 -1.88
CA SER A 162 -5.21 14.41 -2.95
C SER A 162 -4.38 15.51 -3.62
N LEU A 163 -4.99 16.64 -3.92
CA LEU A 163 -4.30 17.78 -4.52
C LEU A 163 -3.38 18.50 -3.54
N ALA A 164 -3.77 18.63 -2.27
CA ALA A 164 -2.96 19.24 -1.22
C ALA A 164 -1.66 18.45 -0.97
N VAL A 165 -1.76 17.13 -0.88
CA VAL A 165 -0.58 16.25 -0.73
C VAL A 165 0.33 16.33 -1.95
N ALA A 166 -0.24 16.36 -3.16
CA ALA A 166 0.56 16.53 -4.37
C ALA A 166 1.30 17.86 -4.42
N ALA A 167 0.66 18.95 -3.99
CA ALA A 167 1.30 20.26 -3.89
C ALA A 167 2.47 20.24 -2.91
N LEU A 168 2.29 19.60 -1.74
CA LEU A 168 3.36 19.40 -0.76
C LEU A 168 4.55 18.63 -1.33
N LEU A 169 4.28 17.51 -2.02
CA LEU A 169 5.32 16.70 -2.63
C LEU A 169 6.03 17.41 -3.78
N ALA A 170 5.33 18.30 -4.50
CA ALA A 170 5.92 19.09 -5.57
C ALA A 170 6.94 20.10 -5.04
N ILE A 171 6.70 20.71 -3.87
CA ILE A 171 7.55 21.76 -3.28
C ILE A 171 8.89 21.20 -2.75
N GLY A 172 8.94 19.95 -2.33
CA GLY A 172 10.19 19.29 -1.91
C GLY A 172 10.05 18.26 -0.81
N SER A 173 11.02 17.34 -0.75
CA SER A 173 10.96 16.12 0.06
C SER A 173 11.85 16.13 1.33
N ARG A 174 12.70 17.13 1.53
CA ARG A 174 13.70 17.14 2.62
C ARG A 174 13.12 17.30 4.02
N GLU A 175 12.04 18.08 4.14
CA GLU A 175 11.35 18.31 5.42
C GLU A 175 10.42 17.15 5.77
N SER A 176 10.15 16.31 4.79
CA SER A 176 9.13 15.26 4.82
C SER A 176 9.44 14.12 5.83
N ALA A 177 10.69 13.71 6.02
CA ALA A 177 11.00 12.56 6.89
C ALA A 177 10.77 12.85 8.38
N THR A 178 11.15 14.03 8.87
CA THR A 178 10.91 14.44 10.27
C THR A 178 9.43 14.72 10.52
N VAL A 179 8.77 15.42 9.59
CA VAL A 179 7.32 15.65 9.64
C VAL A 179 6.57 14.32 9.63
N ASN A 180 6.97 13.38 8.76
CA ASN A 180 6.39 12.04 8.73
C ASN A 180 6.53 11.32 10.08
N LEU A 181 7.69 11.38 10.75
CA LEU A 181 7.89 10.78 12.07
C LEU A 181 6.97 11.38 13.14
N ILE A 182 6.78 12.70 13.14
CA ILE A 182 5.87 13.39 14.06
C ILE A 182 4.43 12.92 13.81
N LEU A 183 4.00 12.90 12.56
CA LEU A 183 2.65 12.47 12.20
C LEU A 183 2.41 10.98 12.50
N VAL A 184 3.43 10.13 12.34
CA VAL A 184 3.40 8.72 12.78
C VAL A 184 3.25 8.63 14.29
N GLY A 185 3.98 9.45 15.06
CA GLY A 185 3.83 9.54 16.51
C GLY A 185 2.39 9.88 16.91
N ILE A 186 1.76 10.87 16.24
CA ILE A 186 0.37 11.26 16.48
C ILE A 186 -0.59 10.07 16.23
N LYS A 187 -0.40 9.32 15.12
CA LYS A 187 -1.21 8.13 14.84
C LYS A 187 -1.11 7.08 15.94
N LEU A 188 0.11 6.76 16.36
CA LEU A 188 0.36 5.73 17.36
C LEU A 188 -0.23 6.12 18.72
N VAL A 189 -0.07 7.38 19.14
CA VAL A 189 -0.69 7.90 20.37
C VAL A 189 -2.21 7.85 20.28
N ALA A 190 -2.79 8.25 19.15
CA ALA A 190 -4.23 8.18 18.94
C ALA A 190 -4.76 6.74 19.04
N LEU A 191 -4.11 5.78 18.40
CA LEU A 191 -4.49 4.37 18.49
C LEU A 191 -4.29 3.80 19.91
N ALA A 192 -3.26 4.23 20.63
CA ALA A 192 -3.06 3.86 22.04
C ALA A 192 -4.18 4.41 22.94
N ILE A 193 -4.62 5.65 22.75
CA ILE A 193 -5.77 6.24 23.43
C ILE A 193 -7.04 5.44 23.11
N PHE A 194 -7.25 5.10 21.84
CA PHE A 194 -8.37 4.26 21.43
C PHE A 194 -8.39 2.93 22.19
N VAL A 195 -7.27 2.21 22.18
CA VAL A 195 -7.13 0.91 22.86
C VAL A 195 -7.35 1.06 24.37
N ALA A 196 -6.78 2.08 24.99
CA ALA A 196 -6.92 2.30 26.44
C ALA A 196 -8.37 2.53 26.88
N ILE A 197 -9.22 3.09 26.02
CA ILE A 197 -10.64 3.33 26.30
C ILE A 197 -11.51 2.15 25.87
N ALA A 198 -11.26 1.57 24.70
CA ALA A 198 -12.11 0.54 24.13
C ALA A 198 -11.86 -0.85 24.76
N LEU A 199 -10.60 -1.20 25.07
CA LEU A 199 -10.26 -2.51 25.61
C LEU A 199 -10.90 -2.83 26.97
N PRO A 200 -11.02 -1.90 27.94
CA PRO A 200 -11.74 -2.15 29.18
C PRO A 200 -13.25 -2.42 29.00
N ALA A 201 -13.83 -1.93 27.88
CA ALA A 201 -15.23 -2.17 27.53
C ALA A 201 -15.44 -3.49 26.75
N PHE A 202 -14.44 -4.34 26.70
CA PHE A 202 -14.49 -5.62 25.99
C PHE A 202 -15.57 -6.54 26.60
N SER A 203 -16.47 -7.05 25.72
CA SER A 203 -17.44 -8.07 26.06
C SER A 203 -17.31 -9.26 25.10
N SER A 204 -17.19 -10.46 25.64
CA SER A 204 -17.13 -11.69 24.84
C SER A 204 -18.42 -11.94 24.05
N SER A 205 -19.56 -11.42 24.51
CA SER A 205 -20.84 -11.53 23.81
C SER A 205 -20.82 -10.88 22.42
N ASN A 206 -19.96 -9.88 22.19
CA ASN A 206 -19.80 -9.27 20.88
C ASN A 206 -19.14 -10.21 19.84
N PHE A 207 -18.61 -11.36 20.30
CA PHE A 207 -18.02 -12.38 19.46
C PHE A 207 -18.97 -13.54 19.11
N GLU A 208 -20.24 -13.43 19.45
CA GLU A 208 -21.25 -14.46 19.19
C GLU A 208 -22.31 -13.94 18.20
N PRO A 209 -22.52 -14.63 17.03
CA PRO A 209 -21.73 -15.76 16.52
C PRO A 209 -20.34 -15.31 15.99
N PHE A 210 -19.30 -16.11 16.26
CA PHE A 210 -17.92 -15.73 15.90
C PHE A 210 -17.69 -15.58 14.40
N ALA A 211 -18.22 -16.51 13.60
CA ALA A 211 -18.06 -16.53 12.14
C ALA A 211 -19.43 -16.62 11.44
N PRO A 212 -20.28 -15.56 11.49
CA PRO A 212 -21.63 -15.60 10.95
C PRO A 212 -21.69 -15.90 9.45
N PHE A 213 -20.63 -15.59 8.70
CA PHE A 213 -20.53 -15.79 7.26
C PHE A 213 -19.54 -16.92 6.89
N GLY A 214 -19.11 -17.73 7.87
CA GLY A 214 -18.17 -18.84 7.70
C GLY A 214 -16.71 -18.42 7.56
N TYR A 215 -15.83 -19.44 7.49
CA TYR A 215 -14.37 -19.25 7.44
C TYR A 215 -13.83 -19.12 6.01
N GLY A 216 -14.54 -19.57 5.01
CA GLY A 216 -14.11 -19.53 3.61
C GLY A 216 -14.29 -18.16 2.96
N SER A 217 -14.26 -18.18 1.63
CA SER A 217 -14.68 -17.07 0.79
C SER A 217 -15.87 -17.54 -0.04
N VAL A 218 -17.07 -17.20 0.39
CA VAL A 218 -18.33 -17.60 -0.21
C VAL A 218 -19.00 -16.43 -0.92
N VAL A 219 -19.77 -16.72 -1.95
CA VAL A 219 -20.58 -15.70 -2.64
C VAL A 219 -21.78 -15.38 -1.77
N GLY A 220 -21.99 -14.10 -1.50
CA GLY A 220 -23.12 -13.63 -0.69
C GLY A 220 -24.47 -13.79 -1.39
N PRO A 221 -25.58 -13.47 -0.69
CA PRO A 221 -26.94 -13.61 -1.22
C PRO A 221 -27.22 -12.79 -2.49
N ASP A 222 -26.44 -11.74 -2.72
CA ASP A 222 -26.56 -10.89 -3.92
C ASP A 222 -25.89 -11.51 -5.19
N GLY A 223 -25.28 -12.70 -5.06
CA GLY A 223 -24.59 -13.40 -6.15
C GLY A 223 -23.31 -12.74 -6.64
N VAL A 224 -22.88 -11.64 -6.03
CA VAL A 224 -21.76 -10.80 -6.49
C VAL A 224 -20.69 -10.59 -5.42
N THR A 225 -21.10 -10.21 -4.22
CA THR A 225 -20.16 -9.93 -3.13
C THR A 225 -19.66 -11.22 -2.49
N LYS A 226 -18.37 -11.28 -2.18
CA LYS A 226 -17.79 -12.37 -1.39
C LYS A 226 -17.84 -12.01 0.10
N GLN A 227 -18.22 -12.98 0.93
CA GLN A 227 -18.31 -12.87 2.39
C GLN A 227 -17.52 -14.01 3.04
N GLY A 228 -17.31 -13.91 4.34
CA GLY A 228 -16.55 -14.87 5.15
C GLY A 228 -15.13 -14.38 5.47
N MET A 229 -14.49 -15.10 6.38
CA MET A 229 -13.18 -14.75 6.93
C MET A 229 -12.10 -14.56 5.87
N MET A 230 -12.03 -15.45 4.88
CA MET A 230 -11.01 -15.36 3.83
C MET A 230 -11.30 -14.26 2.81
N ALA A 231 -12.59 -13.97 2.52
CA ALA A 231 -12.96 -12.81 1.72
C ALA A 231 -12.57 -11.50 2.41
N ALA A 232 -12.81 -11.42 3.73
CA ALA A 232 -12.37 -10.29 4.54
C ALA A 232 -10.84 -10.19 4.58
N ALA A 233 -10.10 -11.31 4.70
CA ALA A 233 -8.65 -11.31 4.68
C ALA A 233 -8.09 -10.72 3.38
N ALA A 234 -8.73 -11.00 2.24
CA ALA A 234 -8.35 -10.45 0.95
C ALA A 234 -8.54 -8.92 0.86
N ILE A 235 -9.47 -8.34 1.63
CA ILE A 235 -9.66 -6.87 1.73
C ILE A 235 -8.77 -6.28 2.82
N ILE A 236 -8.71 -6.92 3.99
CA ILE A 236 -7.88 -6.49 5.13
C ILE A 236 -6.38 -6.52 4.80
N PHE A 237 -5.95 -7.32 3.83
CA PHE A 237 -4.58 -7.32 3.31
C PHE A 237 -4.11 -5.89 2.96
N PHE A 238 -5.03 -5.00 2.52
CA PHE A 238 -4.76 -3.58 2.33
C PHE A 238 -4.14 -2.90 3.56
N ALA A 239 -4.48 -3.35 4.76
CA ALA A 239 -3.99 -2.73 5.97
C ALA A 239 -2.49 -2.97 6.23
N PHE A 240 -1.90 -4.00 5.63
CA PHE A 240 -0.56 -4.46 5.97
C PHE A 240 0.53 -4.04 5.00
N TYR A 241 0.23 -3.65 3.76
CA TYR A 241 1.25 -3.19 2.85
C TYR A 241 1.57 -1.70 3.01
N GLY A 242 2.69 -1.28 2.47
CA GLY A 242 3.31 0.03 2.70
C GLY A 242 4.77 -0.12 3.12
N PHE A 243 5.16 -1.31 3.64
CA PHE A 243 6.57 -1.64 3.88
C PHE A 243 7.38 -1.73 2.57
N ASP A 244 6.75 -2.05 1.46
CA ASP A 244 7.33 -2.06 0.12
C ASP A 244 7.79 -0.66 -0.30
N ALA A 245 7.10 0.39 0.12
CA ALA A 245 7.53 1.78 -0.08
C ALA A 245 8.89 2.07 0.58
N VAL A 246 9.24 1.40 1.68
CA VAL A 246 10.57 1.50 2.30
C VAL A 246 11.67 1.08 1.32
N SER A 247 11.41 0.05 0.51
CA SER A 247 12.38 -0.43 -0.49
C SER A 247 12.65 0.59 -1.60
N THR A 248 11.71 1.49 -1.88
CA THR A 248 11.90 2.56 -2.88
C THR A 248 12.88 3.65 -2.40
N ALA A 249 13.06 3.78 -1.08
CA ALA A 249 13.98 4.73 -0.45
C ALA A 249 15.43 4.21 -0.36
N ALA A 250 15.73 3.07 -0.99
CA ALA A 250 17.01 2.39 -0.86
C ALA A 250 18.21 3.26 -1.28
N GLU A 251 18.12 4.02 -2.36
CA GLU A 251 19.18 4.92 -2.84
C GLU A 251 19.38 6.14 -1.93
N GLU A 252 18.41 6.46 -1.07
CA GLU A 252 18.45 7.57 -0.10
C GLU A 252 18.86 7.08 1.32
N THR A 253 19.14 5.78 1.49
CA THR A 253 19.46 5.15 2.79
C THR A 253 20.96 5.19 3.09
N LYS A 254 21.34 5.61 4.32
CA LYS A 254 22.75 5.69 4.74
C LYS A 254 23.46 4.34 4.76
N ASN A 255 22.83 3.33 5.36
CA ASN A 255 23.33 1.97 5.45
C ASN A 255 22.32 0.95 4.92
N PRO A 256 22.15 0.82 3.56
CA PRO A 256 21.07 0.04 2.96
C PRO A 256 21.00 -1.40 3.48
N LYS A 257 22.13 -2.09 3.63
CA LYS A 257 22.19 -3.49 4.07
C LYS A 257 21.61 -3.73 5.47
N ARG A 258 21.73 -2.76 6.38
CA ARG A 258 21.20 -2.84 7.74
C ARG A 258 19.85 -2.16 7.85
N ASP A 259 19.77 -0.93 7.38
CA ASP A 259 18.68 -0.02 7.70
C ASP A 259 17.39 -0.38 6.94
N LEU A 260 17.49 -0.88 5.68
CA LEU A 260 16.33 -1.39 4.93
C LEU A 260 15.72 -2.61 5.61
N LYS A 261 16.56 -3.55 6.08
CA LYS A 261 16.10 -4.72 6.82
C LYS A 261 15.29 -4.31 8.07
N ILE A 262 15.84 -3.40 8.87
CA ILE A 262 15.19 -2.92 10.10
C ILE A 262 13.91 -2.16 9.74
N GLY A 263 13.95 -1.32 8.70
CA GLY A 263 12.80 -0.55 8.24
C GLY A 263 11.63 -1.42 7.81
N ILE A 264 11.88 -2.41 6.95
CA ILE A 264 10.85 -3.29 6.38
C ILE A 264 10.28 -4.23 7.46
N ILE A 265 11.15 -5.00 8.13
CA ILE A 265 10.70 -6.01 9.11
C ILE A 265 10.16 -5.34 10.37
N GLY A 266 10.85 -4.31 10.86
CA GLY A 266 10.47 -3.60 12.08
C GLY A 266 9.10 -2.92 11.94
N SER A 267 8.84 -2.24 10.82
CA SER A 267 7.52 -1.64 10.58
C SER A 267 6.42 -2.70 10.49
N MET A 268 6.67 -3.82 9.82
CA MET A 268 5.70 -4.92 9.71
C MET A 268 5.34 -5.52 11.08
N VAL A 269 6.34 -5.79 11.93
CA VAL A 269 6.12 -6.35 13.28
C VAL A 269 5.31 -5.38 14.15
N VAL A 270 5.73 -4.11 14.20
CA VAL A 270 5.04 -3.08 15.01
C VAL A 270 3.59 -2.94 14.57
N CYS A 271 3.33 -2.86 13.25
CA CYS A 271 1.97 -2.68 12.74
C CYS A 271 1.10 -3.91 12.95
N THR A 272 1.65 -5.13 12.80
CA THR A 272 0.89 -6.37 13.05
C THR A 272 0.41 -6.45 14.49
N LEU A 273 1.30 -6.22 15.46
CA LEU A 273 0.93 -6.23 16.87
C LEU A 273 -0.12 -5.16 17.20
N LEU A 274 0.08 -3.95 16.68
CA LEU A 274 -0.85 -2.84 16.87
C LEU A 274 -2.25 -3.18 16.31
N TYR A 275 -2.31 -3.74 15.10
CA TYR A 275 -3.58 -4.06 14.45
C TYR A 275 -4.37 -5.14 15.17
N MET A 276 -3.70 -6.17 15.68
CA MET A 276 -4.36 -7.20 16.47
C MET A 276 -5.02 -6.62 17.71
N VAL A 277 -4.32 -5.73 18.43
CA VAL A 277 -4.84 -5.10 19.64
C VAL A 277 -5.98 -4.13 19.32
N VAL A 278 -5.84 -3.30 18.29
CA VAL A 278 -6.88 -2.32 17.89
C VAL A 278 -8.13 -3.04 17.39
N ALA A 279 -8.00 -4.07 16.56
CA ALA A 279 -9.12 -4.85 16.05
C ALA A 279 -9.86 -5.58 17.19
N ALA A 280 -9.12 -6.19 18.11
CA ALA A 280 -9.70 -6.84 19.29
C ALA A 280 -10.48 -5.84 20.18
N ALA A 281 -9.90 -4.66 20.44
CA ALA A 281 -10.55 -3.61 21.20
C ALA A 281 -11.82 -3.10 20.51
N ALA A 282 -11.78 -2.86 19.19
CA ALA A 282 -12.93 -2.39 18.44
C ALA A 282 -14.09 -3.39 18.42
N LEU A 283 -13.80 -4.65 18.11
CA LEU A 283 -14.80 -5.72 18.03
C LEU A 283 -15.33 -6.11 19.40
N GLY A 284 -14.47 -6.09 20.42
CA GLY A 284 -14.88 -6.42 21.79
C GLY A 284 -15.80 -5.37 22.41
N SER A 285 -15.68 -4.12 22.00
CA SER A 285 -16.42 -3.01 22.60
C SER A 285 -17.72 -2.65 21.90
N THR A 286 -18.00 -3.20 20.69
CA THR A 286 -19.23 -2.89 19.95
C THR A 286 -19.61 -4.02 18.99
N ASN A 287 -20.90 -4.05 18.59
CA ASN A 287 -21.39 -5.00 17.58
C ASN A 287 -20.73 -4.72 16.23
N TYR A 288 -20.31 -5.79 15.53
CA TYR A 288 -19.68 -5.72 14.21
C TYR A 288 -20.56 -5.07 13.14
N GLU A 289 -21.90 -5.18 13.22
CA GLU A 289 -22.81 -4.54 12.26
C GLU A 289 -22.76 -3.00 12.34
N GLY A 290 -22.57 -2.45 13.53
CA GLY A 290 -22.38 -1.02 13.73
C GLY A 290 -21.06 -0.55 13.11
N LEU A 291 -19.97 -1.33 13.32
CA LEU A 291 -18.67 -1.05 12.69
C LEU A 291 -18.77 -1.04 11.17
N ALA A 292 -19.48 -1.98 10.58
CA ALA A 292 -19.63 -2.14 9.14
C ALA A 292 -20.29 -0.93 8.44
N LYS A 293 -21.19 -0.24 9.12
CA LYS A 293 -21.96 0.90 8.59
C LYS A 293 -21.25 2.25 8.74
N SER A 294 -20.18 2.30 9.54
CA SER A 294 -19.49 3.56 9.85
C SER A 294 -18.37 3.87 8.88
N ALA A 295 -18.33 5.10 8.38
CA ALA A 295 -17.19 5.63 7.62
C ALA A 295 -15.98 5.97 8.52
N GLU A 296 -16.19 6.08 9.84
CA GLU A 296 -15.18 6.37 10.86
C GLU A 296 -15.33 5.42 12.07
N PRO A 297 -15.14 4.09 11.86
CA PRO A 297 -15.52 3.07 12.84
C PRO A 297 -14.87 3.24 14.21
N LEU A 298 -13.58 3.63 14.29
CA LEU A 298 -12.92 3.82 15.58
C LEU A 298 -13.48 5.00 16.37
N ALA A 299 -13.77 6.11 15.72
CA ALA A 299 -14.40 7.26 16.39
C ALA A 299 -15.83 6.94 16.82
N MET A 300 -16.57 6.18 16.00
CA MET A 300 -17.92 5.72 16.33
C MET A 300 -17.93 4.83 17.59
N VAL A 301 -16.99 3.89 17.72
CA VAL A 301 -16.85 3.07 18.94
C VAL A 301 -16.73 3.95 20.18
N LEU A 302 -15.86 4.95 20.15
CA LEU A 302 -15.68 5.84 21.30
C LEU A 302 -16.92 6.69 21.61
N ARG A 303 -17.67 7.11 20.59
CA ARG A 303 -18.96 7.80 20.79
C ARG A 303 -19.98 6.89 21.46
N ASN A 304 -20.06 5.64 21.04
CA ASN A 304 -20.96 4.64 21.64
C ASN A 304 -20.61 4.33 23.10
N LEU A 305 -19.33 4.44 23.46
CA LEU A 305 -18.85 4.32 24.83
C LEU A 305 -19.00 5.62 25.66
N ASN A 306 -19.70 6.63 25.16
CA ASN A 306 -19.88 7.95 25.78
C ASN A 306 -18.58 8.76 25.95
N HIS A 307 -17.53 8.46 25.17
CA HIS A 307 -16.26 9.20 25.17
C HIS A 307 -16.17 10.14 23.95
N GLY A 308 -17.12 11.09 23.80
CA GLY A 308 -17.22 11.98 22.66
C GLY A 308 -15.97 12.82 22.42
N VAL A 309 -15.30 13.31 23.47
CA VAL A 309 -14.04 14.06 23.36
C VAL A 309 -12.94 13.19 22.76
N ALA A 310 -12.79 11.96 23.25
CA ALA A 310 -11.80 11.02 22.72
C ALA A 310 -12.11 10.66 21.25
N ALA A 311 -13.38 10.50 20.90
CA ALA A 311 -13.80 10.27 19.51
C ALA A 311 -13.37 11.42 18.58
N THR A 312 -13.54 12.66 19.02
CA THR A 312 -13.08 13.86 18.28
C THR A 312 -11.55 13.90 18.15
N VAL A 313 -10.82 13.54 19.21
CA VAL A 313 -9.36 13.46 19.20
C VAL A 313 -8.90 12.40 18.17
N ILE A 314 -9.50 11.20 18.16
CA ILE A 314 -9.17 10.14 17.21
C ILE A 314 -9.48 10.58 15.77
N ALA A 315 -10.65 11.17 15.53
CA ALA A 315 -11.02 11.67 14.22
C ALA A 315 -10.06 12.77 13.73
N SER A 316 -9.72 13.72 14.59
CA SER A 316 -8.77 14.78 14.27
C SER A 316 -7.35 14.24 14.01
N ALA A 317 -6.91 13.27 14.82
CA ALA A 317 -5.61 12.61 14.61
C ALA A 317 -5.58 11.85 13.27
N ALA A 318 -6.68 11.19 12.89
CA ALA A 318 -6.81 10.53 11.59
C ALA A 318 -6.72 11.56 10.44
N VAL A 319 -7.45 12.69 10.55
CA VAL A 319 -7.41 13.77 9.55
C VAL A 319 -6.01 14.34 9.38
N ILE A 320 -5.26 14.53 10.47
CA ILE A 320 -3.90 15.08 10.43
C ILE A 320 -2.90 14.05 9.88
N ALA A 321 -3.04 12.79 10.25
CA ALA A 321 -2.01 11.78 10.06
C ALA A 321 -2.20 10.85 8.87
N LEU A 322 -3.42 10.56 8.41
CA LEU A 322 -3.66 9.73 7.23
C LEU A 322 -3.04 10.24 5.92
N PRO A 323 -2.92 11.57 5.68
CA PRO A 323 -2.24 12.08 4.50
C PRO A 323 -0.80 11.59 4.32
N THR A 324 -0.11 11.16 5.39
CA THR A 324 1.23 10.58 5.28
C THR A 324 1.27 9.32 4.44
N VAL A 325 0.19 8.52 4.41
CA VAL A 325 0.08 7.33 3.55
C VAL A 325 0.01 7.75 2.08
N ILE A 326 -0.83 8.75 1.76
CA ILE A 326 -0.92 9.30 0.39
C ILE A 326 0.46 9.83 -0.03
N MET A 327 1.16 10.54 0.87
CA MET A 327 2.52 11.04 0.62
C MET A 327 3.49 9.90 0.32
N ALA A 328 3.51 8.83 1.12
CA ALA A 328 4.43 7.72 0.96
C ALA A 328 4.23 6.99 -0.38
N PHE A 329 3.00 6.69 -0.74
CA PHE A 329 2.69 6.00 -1.99
C PHE A 329 2.87 6.90 -3.22
N MET A 330 2.46 8.15 -3.18
CA MET A 330 2.66 9.10 -4.27
C MET A 330 4.16 9.41 -4.48
N TYR A 331 4.93 9.47 -3.38
CA TYR A 331 6.39 9.54 -3.43
C TYR A 331 6.98 8.31 -4.09
N GLY A 332 6.64 7.10 -3.64
CA GLY A 332 7.14 5.84 -4.21
C GLY A 332 6.78 5.70 -5.70
N GLN A 333 5.55 6.04 -6.08
CA GLN A 333 5.11 6.04 -7.47
C GLN A 333 5.99 6.90 -8.36
N SER A 334 6.38 8.08 -7.91
CA SER A 334 7.26 8.96 -8.66
C SER A 334 8.63 8.35 -8.94
N ARG A 335 9.16 7.51 -8.02
CA ARG A 335 10.43 6.78 -8.20
C ARG A 335 10.29 5.63 -9.19
N ILE A 336 9.17 4.92 -9.17
CA ILE A 336 8.89 3.85 -10.13
C ILE A 336 8.84 4.43 -11.54
N PHE A 337 8.10 5.51 -11.75
CA PHE A 337 8.05 6.22 -13.02
C PHE A 337 9.45 6.69 -13.47
N PHE A 338 10.21 7.29 -12.55
CA PHE A 338 11.56 7.76 -12.81
C PHE A 338 12.47 6.62 -13.30
N VAL A 339 12.46 5.46 -12.62
CA VAL A 339 13.31 4.33 -12.98
C VAL A 339 12.85 3.70 -14.29
N MET A 340 11.55 3.50 -14.52
CA MET A 340 11.02 2.97 -15.78
C MET A 340 11.34 3.89 -16.97
N ALA A 341 11.25 5.21 -16.79
CA ALA A 341 11.63 6.18 -17.82
C ALA A 341 13.15 6.23 -18.03
N ARG A 342 13.95 6.11 -16.97
CA ARG A 342 15.42 5.98 -17.04
C ARG A 342 15.86 4.73 -17.80
N ASP A 343 15.08 3.65 -17.74
CA ASP A 343 15.33 2.41 -18.47
C ASP A 343 14.78 2.44 -19.92
N GLY A 344 14.14 3.55 -20.32
CA GLY A 344 13.62 3.78 -21.68
C GLY A 344 12.25 3.17 -21.94
N LEU A 345 11.64 2.52 -20.94
CA LEU A 345 10.33 1.87 -21.06
C LEU A 345 9.15 2.86 -20.97
N LEU A 346 9.39 4.08 -20.46
CA LEU A 346 8.44 5.18 -20.46
C LEU A 346 9.06 6.42 -21.13
N PRO A 347 8.24 7.39 -21.60
CA PRO A 347 8.75 8.62 -22.19
C PRO A 347 9.72 9.34 -21.25
N GLN A 348 10.90 9.71 -21.73
CA GLN A 348 11.92 10.39 -20.91
C GLN A 348 11.45 11.72 -20.32
N ARG A 349 10.41 12.34 -20.88
CA ARG A 349 9.80 13.55 -20.31
C ARG A 349 9.23 13.31 -18.91
N LEU A 350 8.83 12.07 -18.61
CA LEU A 350 8.25 11.67 -17.31
C LEU A 350 9.33 11.51 -16.22
N SER A 351 10.60 11.37 -16.58
CA SER A 351 11.73 11.36 -15.65
C SER A 351 12.32 12.75 -15.37
N LYS A 352 11.76 13.82 -15.98
CA LYS A 352 12.28 15.16 -15.76
C LYS A 352 11.99 15.63 -14.34
N VAL A 353 13.06 16.00 -13.64
CA VAL A 353 13.03 16.60 -12.33
C VAL A 353 12.97 18.13 -12.48
N HIS A 354 12.10 18.77 -11.72
CA HIS A 354 11.95 20.22 -11.76
C HIS A 354 13.23 20.91 -11.21
N PRO A 355 13.86 21.85 -11.93
CA PRO A 355 15.18 22.40 -11.56
C PRO A 355 15.18 23.04 -10.15
N ARG A 356 14.10 23.75 -9.79
CA ARG A 356 13.98 24.47 -8.50
C ARG A 356 13.64 23.53 -7.34
N PHE A 357 12.77 22.54 -7.57
CA PHE A 357 12.21 21.71 -6.49
C PHE A 357 12.91 20.36 -6.32
N GLY A 358 13.67 19.90 -7.32
CA GLY A 358 14.35 18.61 -7.29
C GLY A 358 13.38 17.40 -7.29
N THR A 359 12.13 17.60 -7.73
CA THR A 359 11.05 16.61 -7.73
C THR A 359 10.42 16.45 -9.11
N PRO A 360 9.83 15.29 -9.45
CA PRO A 360 9.15 15.06 -10.73
C PRO A 360 7.72 15.65 -10.71
N VAL A 361 7.61 17.01 -10.65
CA VAL A 361 6.35 17.74 -10.48
C VAL A 361 5.28 17.33 -11.49
N LEU A 362 5.64 17.14 -12.77
CA LEU A 362 4.68 16.75 -13.81
C LEU A 362 3.99 15.42 -13.47
N MET A 363 4.78 14.42 -13.07
CA MET A 363 4.22 13.09 -12.71
C MET A 363 3.37 13.15 -11.45
N THR A 364 3.83 13.89 -10.44
CA THR A 364 3.08 14.11 -9.22
C THR A 364 1.71 14.75 -9.51
N PHE A 365 1.67 15.76 -10.40
CA PHE A 365 0.43 16.42 -10.80
C PHE A 365 -0.52 15.47 -11.56
N ILE A 366 -0.02 14.76 -12.59
CA ILE A 366 -0.84 13.82 -13.37
C ILE A 366 -1.43 12.74 -12.45
N THR A 367 -0.59 12.15 -11.58
CA THR A 367 -1.03 11.16 -10.61
C THR A 367 -2.11 11.70 -9.68
N SER A 368 -1.91 12.91 -9.14
CA SER A 368 -2.86 13.49 -8.19
C SER A 368 -4.24 13.77 -8.80
N VAL A 369 -4.29 14.18 -10.07
CA VAL A 369 -5.56 14.36 -10.80
C VAL A 369 -6.29 13.02 -10.96
N ILE A 370 -5.57 11.97 -11.35
CA ILE A 370 -6.15 10.63 -11.50
C ILE A 370 -6.64 10.11 -10.13
N VAL A 371 -5.82 10.26 -9.08
CA VAL A 371 -6.18 9.90 -7.70
C VAL A 371 -7.44 10.63 -7.26
N ALA A 372 -7.50 11.94 -7.47
CA ALA A 372 -8.65 12.76 -7.09
C ALA A 372 -9.93 12.32 -7.82
N LEU A 373 -9.86 12.04 -9.12
CA LEU A 373 -11.00 11.56 -9.89
C LEU A 373 -11.50 10.19 -9.40
N ILE A 374 -10.61 9.25 -9.14
CA ILE A 374 -10.99 7.94 -8.60
C ILE A 374 -11.62 8.12 -7.21
N ALA A 375 -10.99 8.88 -6.32
CA ALA A 375 -11.48 9.10 -4.96
C ALA A 375 -12.81 9.87 -4.90
N ALA A 376 -13.10 10.71 -5.91
CA ALA A 376 -14.35 11.45 -5.99
C ALA A 376 -15.56 10.57 -6.21
N PHE A 377 -15.41 9.47 -6.99
CA PHE A 377 -16.54 8.75 -7.53
C PHE A 377 -16.58 7.25 -7.22
N VAL A 378 -15.46 6.62 -6.84
CA VAL A 378 -15.38 5.17 -6.64
C VAL A 378 -15.44 4.82 -5.15
N PRO A 379 -16.22 3.81 -4.73
CA PRO A 379 -16.32 3.42 -3.32
C PRO A 379 -15.02 2.76 -2.83
N LEU A 380 -14.69 3.02 -1.56
CA LEU A 380 -13.45 2.57 -0.90
C LEU A 380 -13.19 1.07 -1.08
N GLN A 381 -14.21 0.23 -0.90
CA GLN A 381 -14.07 -1.22 -0.99
C GLN A 381 -13.58 -1.69 -2.37
N ASN A 382 -14.10 -1.09 -3.44
CA ASN A 382 -13.71 -1.42 -4.81
C ASN A 382 -12.28 -0.95 -5.11
N ILE A 383 -11.93 0.26 -4.64
CA ILE A 383 -10.59 0.81 -4.80
C ILE A 383 -9.57 -0.08 -4.06
N ALA A 384 -9.85 -0.44 -2.80
CA ALA A 384 -9.00 -1.28 -2.00
C ALA A 384 -8.82 -2.69 -2.60
N ALA A 385 -9.88 -3.26 -3.18
CA ALA A 385 -9.80 -4.56 -3.83
C ALA A 385 -8.87 -4.54 -5.06
N VAL A 386 -8.93 -3.48 -5.89
CA VAL A 386 -8.03 -3.31 -7.06
C VAL A 386 -6.59 -3.09 -6.61
N ALA A 387 -6.38 -2.28 -5.56
CA ALA A 387 -5.07 -2.08 -4.95
C ALA A 387 -4.46 -3.42 -4.51
N ASN A 388 -5.22 -4.20 -3.74
CA ASN A 388 -4.77 -5.50 -3.24
C ASN A 388 -4.39 -6.47 -4.37
N ALA A 389 -5.18 -6.51 -5.45
CA ALA A 389 -4.85 -7.35 -6.58
C ALA A 389 -3.50 -6.98 -7.22
N GLY A 390 -3.19 -5.69 -7.34
CA GLY A 390 -1.91 -5.20 -7.82
C GLY A 390 -0.75 -5.58 -6.90
N THR A 391 -0.91 -5.31 -5.60
CA THR A 391 0.10 -5.63 -4.58
C THR A 391 0.39 -7.13 -4.51
N LEU A 392 -0.64 -7.98 -4.56
CA LEU A 392 -0.47 -9.43 -4.54
C LEU A 392 0.37 -9.93 -5.72
N ILE A 393 0.18 -9.37 -6.93
CA ILE A 393 1.01 -9.66 -8.11
C ILE A 393 2.46 -9.25 -7.87
N ALA A 394 2.69 -8.05 -7.35
CA ALA A 394 4.04 -7.55 -7.06
C ALA A 394 4.74 -8.41 -5.99
N PHE A 395 4.03 -8.83 -4.94
CA PHE A 395 4.58 -9.66 -3.88
C PHE A 395 4.94 -11.07 -4.37
N ILE A 396 4.10 -11.67 -5.22
CA ILE A 396 4.44 -12.93 -5.91
C ILE A 396 5.71 -12.75 -6.73
N ALA A 397 5.80 -11.69 -7.53
CA ALA A 397 6.97 -11.43 -8.36
C ALA A 397 8.26 -11.31 -7.52
N VAL A 398 8.23 -10.57 -6.41
CA VAL A 398 9.41 -10.40 -5.54
C VAL A 398 9.79 -11.71 -4.85
N ALA A 399 8.82 -12.50 -4.38
CA ALA A 399 9.08 -13.83 -3.80
C ALA A 399 9.71 -14.78 -4.83
N VAL A 400 9.25 -14.76 -6.08
CA VAL A 400 9.86 -15.53 -7.17
C VAL A 400 11.27 -15.01 -7.50
N CYS A 401 11.47 -13.67 -7.55
CA CYS A 401 12.80 -13.07 -7.75
C CYS A 401 13.80 -13.52 -6.67
N MET A 402 13.38 -13.60 -5.42
CA MET A 402 14.22 -14.08 -4.32
C MET A 402 14.72 -15.51 -4.55
N VAL A 403 13.87 -16.40 -5.06
CA VAL A 403 14.24 -17.79 -5.38
C VAL A 403 15.12 -17.87 -6.62
N VAL A 404 14.77 -17.15 -7.69
CA VAL A 404 15.52 -17.14 -8.95
C VAL A 404 16.92 -16.58 -8.76
N THR A 405 17.06 -15.43 -8.09
CA THR A 405 18.37 -14.83 -7.81
C THR A 405 19.26 -15.73 -6.97
N ARG A 406 18.66 -16.60 -6.12
CA ARG A 406 19.43 -17.59 -5.36
C ARG A 406 20.11 -18.63 -6.24
N ARG A 407 19.50 -18.98 -7.38
CA ARG A 407 20.07 -19.91 -8.36
C ARG A 407 21.01 -19.23 -9.32
N THR A 408 20.67 -18.02 -9.79
CA THR A 408 21.43 -17.30 -10.80
C THR A 408 22.65 -16.55 -10.25
N HIS A 409 22.60 -16.09 -8.99
CA HIS A 409 23.64 -15.30 -8.35
C HIS A 409 23.99 -15.87 -6.96
N PRO A 410 24.49 -17.12 -6.84
CA PRO A 410 24.71 -17.79 -5.57
C PRO A 410 25.81 -17.13 -4.70
N GLN A 411 26.72 -16.38 -5.31
CA GLN A 411 27.86 -15.75 -4.63
C GLN A 411 27.53 -14.46 -3.87
N HIS A 412 26.32 -13.89 -4.10
CA HIS A 412 25.97 -12.65 -3.41
C HIS A 412 25.57 -12.89 -1.94
N PRO A 413 26.03 -12.04 -1.01
CA PRO A 413 25.64 -12.11 0.40
C PRO A 413 24.12 -12.03 0.56
N ARG A 414 23.57 -12.89 1.42
CA ARG A 414 22.13 -13.02 1.62
C ARG A 414 21.75 -12.87 3.07
N MET A 415 20.49 -12.48 3.30
CA MET A 415 19.96 -12.32 4.65
C MET A 415 19.55 -13.67 5.25
N PHE A 416 19.03 -14.58 4.42
CA PHE A 416 18.49 -15.87 4.88
C PHE A 416 19.24 -17.07 4.32
N GLY A 417 19.18 -18.19 5.07
CA GLY A 417 19.60 -19.51 4.60
C GLY A 417 18.64 -20.08 3.52
N ALA A 418 19.04 -21.15 2.86
CA ALA A 418 18.25 -21.75 1.76
C ALA A 418 16.83 -22.15 2.20
N THR A 419 16.73 -22.87 3.32
CA THR A 419 15.45 -23.37 3.86
C THR A 419 14.48 -22.21 4.14
N THR A 420 14.93 -21.15 4.81
CA THR A 420 14.10 -19.97 5.11
C THR A 420 13.61 -19.32 3.83
N THR A 421 14.49 -19.16 2.81
CA THR A 421 14.09 -18.59 1.51
C THR A 421 12.96 -19.38 0.86
N TRP A 422 13.06 -20.73 0.85
CA TRP A 422 12.01 -21.56 0.25
C TRP A 422 10.70 -21.51 1.02
N ILE A 423 10.74 -21.61 2.35
CA ILE A 423 9.54 -21.50 3.20
C ILE A 423 8.87 -20.15 2.97
N THR A 424 9.64 -19.07 3.05
CA THR A 424 9.16 -17.70 2.83
C THR A 424 8.52 -17.53 1.45
N ALA A 425 9.18 -18.04 0.40
CA ALA A 425 8.66 -17.95 -0.96
C ALA A 425 7.35 -18.74 -1.16
N ILE A 426 7.28 -19.96 -0.63
CA ILE A 426 6.09 -20.80 -0.72
C ILE A 426 4.91 -20.12 0.00
N VAL A 427 5.12 -19.64 1.24
CA VAL A 427 4.06 -18.98 2.02
C VAL A 427 3.61 -17.69 1.32
N ALA A 428 4.56 -16.87 0.84
CA ALA A 428 4.23 -15.64 0.12
C ALA A 428 3.45 -15.92 -1.17
N VAL A 429 3.94 -16.83 -2.03
CA VAL A 429 3.32 -17.11 -3.33
C VAL A 429 1.95 -17.75 -3.15
N LEU A 430 1.85 -18.84 -2.37
CA LEU A 430 0.57 -19.54 -2.18
C LEU A 430 -0.44 -18.67 -1.41
N GLY A 431 0.02 -17.93 -0.39
CA GLY A 431 -0.82 -17.02 0.36
C GLY A 431 -1.37 -15.89 -0.53
N CYS A 432 -0.50 -15.25 -1.33
CA CYS A 432 -0.92 -14.22 -2.28
C CYS A 432 -1.88 -14.75 -3.35
N LEU A 433 -1.62 -15.95 -3.91
CA LEU A 433 -2.52 -16.58 -4.88
C LEU A 433 -3.90 -16.87 -4.27
N TYR A 434 -3.94 -17.38 -3.04
CA TYR A 434 -5.19 -17.68 -2.36
C TYR A 434 -5.98 -16.39 -2.03
N LEU A 435 -5.31 -15.35 -1.54
CA LEU A 435 -5.95 -14.05 -1.29
C LEU A 435 -6.44 -13.41 -2.60
N PHE A 436 -5.66 -13.51 -3.69
CA PHE A 436 -6.07 -13.05 -5.01
C PHE A 436 -7.33 -13.77 -5.50
N ASP A 437 -7.39 -15.10 -5.31
CA ASP A 437 -8.60 -15.87 -5.66
C ASP A 437 -9.80 -15.49 -4.81
N SER A 438 -9.60 -15.12 -3.56
CA SER A 438 -10.63 -14.66 -2.64
C SER A 438 -11.21 -13.27 -2.98
N LEU A 439 -10.55 -12.48 -3.84
CA LEU A 439 -11.09 -11.20 -4.34
C LEU A 439 -12.32 -11.41 -5.22
N GLN A 440 -13.13 -10.35 -5.31
CA GLN A 440 -14.30 -10.34 -6.20
C GLN A 440 -13.90 -10.54 -7.66
N THR A 441 -14.69 -11.30 -8.41
CA THR A 441 -14.42 -11.62 -9.82
C THR A 441 -14.29 -10.37 -10.68
N ARG A 442 -15.09 -9.32 -10.43
CA ARG A 442 -14.99 -8.03 -11.12
C ARG A 442 -13.61 -7.39 -10.96
N THR A 443 -13.03 -7.45 -9.77
CA THR A 443 -11.69 -6.93 -9.49
C THR A 443 -10.63 -7.64 -10.33
N LYS A 444 -10.72 -8.97 -10.44
CA LYS A 444 -9.80 -9.77 -11.26
C LYS A 444 -9.87 -9.34 -12.74
N TYR A 445 -11.07 -9.08 -13.27
CA TYR A 445 -11.25 -8.58 -14.64
C TYR A 445 -10.64 -7.18 -14.84
N TYR A 446 -10.82 -6.25 -13.90
CA TYR A 446 -10.23 -4.91 -14.01
C TYR A 446 -8.70 -4.96 -14.07
N VAL A 447 -8.07 -5.78 -13.22
CA VAL A 447 -6.62 -5.94 -13.21
C VAL A 447 -6.13 -6.68 -14.46
N LEU A 448 -6.88 -7.67 -14.95
CA LEU A 448 -6.56 -8.35 -16.21
C LEU A 448 -6.59 -7.37 -17.39
N ILE A 449 -7.67 -6.59 -17.53
CA ILE A 449 -7.80 -5.58 -18.59
C ILE A 449 -6.65 -4.57 -18.52
N TRP A 450 -6.32 -4.08 -17.31
CA TRP A 450 -5.20 -3.17 -17.11
C TRP A 450 -3.89 -3.77 -17.61
N ASN A 451 -3.59 -5.02 -17.26
CA ASN A 451 -2.36 -5.68 -17.68
C ASN A 451 -2.36 -6.01 -19.18
N VAL A 452 -3.49 -6.33 -19.79
CA VAL A 452 -3.60 -6.51 -21.25
C VAL A 452 -3.33 -5.21 -21.98
N VAL A 453 -3.87 -4.08 -21.50
CA VAL A 453 -3.57 -2.74 -22.04
C VAL A 453 -2.06 -2.43 -21.89
N GLY A 454 -1.50 -2.70 -20.71
CA GLY A 454 -0.07 -2.52 -20.46
C GLY A 454 0.79 -3.36 -21.40
N LEU A 455 0.42 -4.61 -21.62
CA LEU A 455 1.12 -5.52 -22.55
C LEU A 455 1.04 -5.00 -24.00
N ALA A 456 -0.11 -4.51 -24.42
CA ALA A 456 -0.27 -3.90 -25.75
C ALA A 456 0.65 -2.67 -25.91
N ILE A 457 0.71 -1.78 -24.92
CA ILE A 457 1.61 -0.62 -24.92
C ILE A 457 3.08 -1.08 -24.97
N TYR A 458 3.45 -2.11 -24.22
CA TYR A 458 4.79 -2.68 -24.26
C TYR A 458 5.17 -3.18 -25.65
N LEU A 459 4.32 -4.01 -26.24
CA LEU A 459 4.59 -4.65 -27.53
C LEU A 459 4.62 -3.63 -28.68
N LEU A 460 3.74 -2.62 -28.65
CA LEU A 460 3.63 -1.64 -29.72
C LEU A 460 4.69 -0.53 -29.63
N TRP A 461 5.06 -0.14 -28.41
CA TRP A 461 5.89 1.05 -28.20
C TRP A 461 7.11 0.82 -27.29
N ALA A 462 6.91 0.39 -26.01
CA ALA A 462 7.95 0.45 -24.98
C ALA A 462 9.17 -0.42 -25.31
N ARG A 463 8.96 -1.65 -25.81
CA ARG A 463 10.04 -2.58 -26.14
C ARG A 463 11.03 -2.01 -27.17
N ARG A 464 10.54 -1.13 -28.10
CA ARG A 464 11.39 -0.52 -29.14
C ARG A 464 12.25 0.63 -28.63
N LYS A 465 11.90 1.17 -27.46
CA LYS A 465 12.59 2.30 -26.81
C LYS A 465 13.47 1.85 -25.65
N SER A 466 13.39 0.58 -25.26
CA SER A 466 14.21 -0.01 -24.20
C SER A 466 15.69 0.21 -24.44
N LEU A 467 16.41 0.66 -23.40
CA LEU A 467 17.87 0.84 -23.50
C LEU A 467 18.63 -0.47 -23.74
N LEU A 468 18.07 -1.62 -23.36
CA LEU A 468 18.66 -2.93 -23.66
C LEU A 468 18.54 -3.28 -25.15
N GLU A 469 17.52 -2.80 -25.85
CA GLU A 469 17.42 -2.95 -27.32
C GLU A 469 18.40 -2.03 -28.05
N VAL A 470 18.41 -0.76 -27.67
CA VAL A 470 19.28 0.25 -28.30
C VAL A 470 20.77 -0.11 -28.13
N GLY A 471 21.16 -0.61 -26.93
CA GLY A 471 22.53 -1.07 -26.67
C GLY A 471 22.91 -2.38 -27.38
N ALA A 472 21.93 -3.22 -27.75
CA ALA A 472 22.18 -4.44 -28.53
C ALA A 472 22.30 -4.18 -30.03
N GLY A 473 21.66 -3.13 -30.52
CA GLY A 473 21.77 -2.70 -31.94
C GLY A 473 23.00 -1.85 -32.26
N ALA A 474 23.74 -1.40 -31.22
CA ALA A 474 24.97 -0.60 -31.37
C ALA A 474 26.26 -1.44 -31.27
N LYS A 475 26.14 -2.75 -31.15
CA LYS A 475 27.25 -3.73 -31.28
C LYS A 475 27.06 -4.52 -32.55
#